data_7e9a4196ad2860943019f5dee637dbf7
#
_entry.id   7e9a4196ad2860943019f5dee637dbf7
#
_cell.length_a   1.000
_cell.length_b   1.000
_cell.length_c   1.000
_cell.angle_alpha   90.00
_cell.angle_beta   90.00
_cell.angle_gamma   90.00
#
_symmetry.space_group_name_H-M   'P 1'
#
loop_
_entity.id
_entity.type
_entity.pdbx_description
1 polymer ?
#
loop_
_entity_poly.entity_id
_entity_poly.type
_entity_poly.pdbx_seq_one_letter_code
_entity_poly.pdbx_strand_id
1 'polypeptide(L)'
;WLPDETMEAFREYIVGIKGPLTTPIGGGIRSLNVALRQTLDLYVCLRPVRWFKGVVSPVKEPQKVNMYIFRENTEDIYAGIEWQQGTPEAQKLLKFLTEEMGVKKIRFPETSSFGIKPVSVEGTERLVRAAIEYAILHQLPSVTLVHKGNIMKFTEGGFKLWGYALAEREFADLTFTWPQYEKIKKEQGEEAANTALSLIHI
;
A
#
# COMPACT_ATOMS: atom_id res chain seq x y z
N TRP A 1 22.27 -15.85 -6.21
CA TRP A 1 21.52 -15.00 -7.15
C TRP A 1 21.58 -13.52 -6.79
N LEU A 2 21.82 -13.18 -5.54
CA LEU A 2 22.02 -11.83 -5.04
C LEU A 2 23.24 -11.85 -4.12
N PRO A 3 24.44 -11.57 -4.63
CA PRO A 3 25.67 -11.57 -3.83
C PRO A 3 25.62 -10.57 -2.68
N ASP A 4 26.26 -10.90 -1.56
CA ASP A 4 26.31 -10.02 -0.40
C ASP A 4 27.00 -8.69 -0.72
N GLU A 5 28.06 -8.73 -1.53
CA GLU A 5 28.75 -7.54 -2.03
C GLU A 5 27.81 -6.55 -2.75
N THR A 6 26.84 -7.08 -3.51
CA THR A 6 25.81 -6.24 -4.16
C THR A 6 24.93 -5.55 -3.13
N MET A 7 24.56 -6.27 -2.08
CA MET A 7 23.75 -5.71 -0.99
C MET A 7 24.51 -4.65 -0.18
N GLU A 8 25.79 -4.87 0.03
CA GLU A 8 26.67 -3.92 0.70
C GLU A 8 26.82 -2.65 -0.14
N ALA A 9 27.03 -2.79 -1.46
CA ALA A 9 27.12 -1.65 -2.38
C ALA A 9 25.81 -0.82 -2.39
N PHE A 10 24.63 -1.46 -2.37
CA PHE A 10 23.36 -0.74 -2.25
C PHE A 10 23.25 0.06 -0.93
N ARG A 11 23.76 -0.49 0.18
CA ARG A 11 23.77 0.23 1.48
C ARG A 11 24.77 1.36 1.50
N GLU A 12 25.94 1.17 0.90
CA GLU A 12 27.01 2.18 0.84
C GLU A 12 26.64 3.36 -0.05
N TYR A 13 26.19 3.08 -1.28
CA TYR A 13 25.91 4.13 -2.27
C TYR A 13 24.50 4.69 -2.21
N ILE A 14 23.56 4.01 -1.54
CA ILE A 14 22.15 4.44 -1.34
C ILE A 14 21.35 4.55 -2.65
N VAL A 15 22.01 4.50 -3.80
CA VAL A 15 21.40 4.58 -5.13
C VAL A 15 21.80 3.36 -5.95
N GLY A 16 20.82 2.76 -6.63
CA GLY A 16 21.08 1.63 -7.51
C GLY A 16 20.11 1.59 -8.68
N ILE A 17 20.58 1.09 -9.82
CA ILE A 17 19.79 0.83 -11.02
C ILE A 17 19.83 -0.66 -11.30
N LYS A 18 18.67 -1.25 -11.51
CA LYS A 18 18.56 -2.64 -11.92
C LYS A 18 17.69 -2.81 -13.16
N GLY A 19 17.99 -3.80 -13.97
CA GLY A 19 17.12 -4.24 -15.05
C GLY A 19 15.89 -5.02 -14.54
N PRO A 20 14.96 -5.40 -15.43
CA PRO A 20 13.86 -6.27 -15.10
C PRO A 20 14.36 -7.64 -14.65
N LEU A 21 13.79 -8.16 -13.55
CA LEU A 21 14.06 -9.49 -13.03
C LEU A 21 12.78 -10.31 -13.06
N THR A 22 12.84 -11.46 -13.74
CA THR A 22 11.75 -12.42 -13.78
C THR A 22 11.89 -13.41 -12.65
N THR A 23 10.81 -13.62 -11.88
CA THR A 23 10.74 -14.69 -10.89
C THR A 23 10.17 -15.92 -11.57
N PRO A 24 10.87 -17.07 -11.59
CA PRO A 24 10.33 -18.30 -12.14
C PRO A 24 9.06 -18.73 -11.41
N ILE A 25 8.06 -19.17 -12.14
CA ILE A 25 6.84 -19.74 -11.58
C ILE A 25 7.13 -21.18 -11.14
N GLY A 26 6.86 -21.51 -9.89
CA GLY A 26 6.85 -22.89 -9.41
C GLY A 26 8.17 -23.48 -8.92
N GLY A 27 9.12 -22.70 -8.49
CA GLY A 27 10.42 -23.25 -8.11
C GLY A 27 11.10 -22.73 -6.86
N GLY A 28 10.45 -22.63 -5.69
CA GLY A 28 11.14 -22.43 -4.39
C GLY A 28 12.04 -21.19 -4.21
N ILE A 29 12.30 -20.45 -5.27
CA ILE A 29 13.12 -19.23 -5.26
C ILE A 29 12.23 -18.04 -4.96
N ARG A 30 12.44 -17.38 -3.82
CA ARG A 30 11.80 -16.10 -3.53
C ARG A 30 12.23 -15.06 -4.57
N SER A 31 11.29 -14.21 -4.98
CA SER A 31 11.56 -13.11 -5.89
C SER A 31 12.73 -12.26 -5.40
N LEU A 32 13.77 -12.09 -6.22
CA LEU A 32 14.90 -11.20 -5.91
C LEU A 32 14.45 -9.75 -5.68
N ASN A 33 13.37 -9.33 -6.35
CA ASN A 33 12.76 -8.03 -6.12
C ASN A 33 12.21 -7.91 -4.69
N VAL A 34 11.55 -8.95 -4.19
CA VAL A 34 11.03 -8.97 -2.81
C VAL A 34 12.19 -8.99 -1.81
N ALA A 35 13.23 -9.78 -2.07
CA ALA A 35 14.43 -9.81 -1.23
C ALA A 35 15.09 -8.42 -1.12
N LEU A 36 15.30 -7.72 -2.22
CA LEU A 36 15.83 -6.35 -2.23
C LEU A 36 14.97 -5.39 -1.41
N ARG A 37 13.66 -5.43 -1.61
CA ARG A 37 12.71 -4.55 -0.91
C ARG A 37 12.72 -4.74 0.58
N GLN A 38 12.71 -5.99 1.03
CA GLN A 38 12.70 -6.34 2.45
C GLN A 38 14.05 -6.07 3.12
N THR A 39 15.16 -6.49 2.48
CA THR A 39 16.50 -6.35 3.07
C THR A 39 16.98 -4.90 3.14
N LEU A 40 16.55 -4.05 2.20
CA LEU A 40 16.89 -2.63 2.16
C LEU A 40 15.77 -1.73 2.72
N ASP A 41 14.70 -2.30 3.23
CA ASP A 41 13.50 -1.60 3.73
C ASP A 41 12.97 -0.54 2.75
N LEU A 42 12.84 -0.92 1.48
CA LEU A 42 12.31 -0.05 0.43
C LEU A 42 10.78 0.00 0.52
N TYR A 43 10.26 0.74 1.49
CA TYR A 43 8.84 0.74 1.85
C TYR A 43 7.94 1.47 0.85
N VAL A 44 8.47 2.34 0.00
CA VAL A 44 7.71 3.01 -1.06
C VAL A 44 8.07 2.45 -2.43
N CYS A 45 7.09 1.95 -3.17
CA CYS A 45 7.21 1.71 -4.59
C CYS A 45 6.54 2.87 -5.36
N LEU A 46 7.31 3.90 -5.69
CA LEU A 46 6.83 5.06 -6.43
C LEU A 46 6.76 4.75 -7.93
N ARG A 47 5.56 4.90 -8.51
CA ARG A 47 5.30 4.65 -9.93
C ARG A 47 4.65 5.86 -10.58
N PRO A 48 5.41 6.70 -11.30
CA PRO A 48 4.85 7.73 -12.16
C PRO A 48 4.06 7.09 -13.31
N VAL A 49 2.82 7.52 -13.51
CA VAL A 49 1.95 7.04 -14.59
C VAL A 49 1.53 8.22 -15.43
N ARG A 50 2.11 8.32 -16.63
CA ARG A 50 1.75 9.33 -17.62
C ARG A 50 1.79 8.74 -19.02
N TRP A 51 1.01 9.32 -19.90
CA TRP A 51 1.08 8.93 -21.31
C TRP A 51 2.19 9.68 -22.05
N PHE A 52 2.80 9.01 -23.01
CA PHE A 52 3.80 9.59 -23.92
C PHE A 52 3.23 9.62 -25.34
N LYS A 53 3.38 10.77 -26.02
CA LYS A 53 2.90 10.95 -27.40
C LYS A 53 3.48 9.88 -28.31
N GLY A 54 2.62 9.22 -29.09
CA GLY A 54 2.98 8.15 -30.01
C GLY A 54 2.85 6.74 -29.44
N VAL A 55 2.59 6.60 -28.12
CA VAL A 55 2.32 5.30 -27.51
C VAL A 55 0.83 4.97 -27.59
N VAL A 56 0.49 3.79 -28.06
CA VAL A 56 -0.90 3.30 -28.09
C VAL A 56 -1.40 3.12 -26.66
N SER A 57 -2.63 3.57 -26.39
CA SER A 57 -3.25 3.48 -25.07
C SER A 57 -4.67 2.95 -25.17
N PRO A 58 -5.14 2.09 -24.25
CA PRO A 58 -6.53 1.67 -24.16
C PRO A 58 -7.47 2.74 -23.61
N VAL A 59 -6.92 3.82 -23.06
CA VAL A 59 -7.68 4.93 -22.48
C VAL A 59 -8.07 5.91 -23.57
N LYS A 60 -9.31 6.44 -23.53
CA LYS A 60 -9.84 7.37 -24.57
C LYS A 60 -9.08 8.69 -24.63
N GLU A 61 -8.69 9.24 -23.49
CA GLU A 61 -7.98 10.52 -23.37
C GLU A 61 -6.71 10.34 -22.54
N PRO A 62 -5.70 9.62 -23.07
CA PRO A 62 -4.52 9.25 -22.30
C PRO A 62 -3.66 10.45 -21.89
N GLN A 63 -3.73 11.56 -22.61
CA GLN A 63 -3.04 12.81 -22.28
C GLN A 63 -3.50 13.44 -20.96
N LYS A 64 -4.68 13.04 -20.45
CA LYS A 64 -5.19 13.48 -19.14
C LYS A 64 -4.63 12.63 -17.98
N VAL A 65 -3.96 11.53 -18.27
CA VAL A 65 -3.36 10.66 -17.23
C VAL A 65 -2.00 11.21 -16.85
N ASN A 66 -1.92 11.73 -15.63
CA ASN A 66 -0.68 12.14 -14.98
C ASN A 66 -0.85 11.97 -13.48
N MET A 67 -0.42 10.83 -12.97
CA MET A 67 -0.55 10.50 -11.56
C MET A 67 0.69 9.78 -11.04
N TYR A 68 0.86 9.77 -9.73
CA TYR A 68 1.94 9.08 -9.03
C TYR A 68 1.33 8.06 -8.07
N ILE A 69 1.69 6.80 -8.22
CA ILE A 69 1.19 5.73 -7.36
C ILE A 69 2.25 5.43 -6.30
N PHE A 70 1.93 5.66 -5.04
CA PHE A 70 2.69 5.23 -3.88
C PHE A 70 2.12 3.89 -3.42
N ARG A 71 2.84 2.82 -3.69
CA ARG A 71 2.40 1.46 -3.40
C ARG A 71 3.16 0.90 -2.21
N GLU A 72 2.42 0.26 -1.28
CA GLU A 72 3.01 -0.54 -0.22
C GLU A 72 3.91 -1.63 -0.80
N ASN A 73 5.03 -1.88 -0.14
CA ASN A 73 6.09 -2.69 -0.70
C ASN A 73 6.70 -3.71 0.28
N THR A 74 6.44 -3.60 1.57
CA THR A 74 7.09 -4.38 2.64
C THR A 74 6.11 -5.15 3.54
N GLU A 75 4.89 -4.67 3.67
CA GLU A 75 3.80 -5.29 4.42
C GLU A 75 2.72 -5.85 3.49
N ASP A 76 1.53 -6.06 4.02
CA ASP A 76 0.37 -6.58 3.32
C ASP A 76 0.67 -7.98 2.75
N ILE A 77 0.17 -8.29 1.58
CA ILE A 77 0.46 -9.55 0.88
C ILE A 77 1.95 -9.72 0.54
N TYR A 78 2.72 -8.63 0.52
CA TYR A 78 4.17 -8.66 0.24
C TYR A 78 5.01 -9.13 1.41
N ALA A 79 4.45 -9.27 2.60
CA ALA A 79 5.08 -9.97 3.72
C ALA A 79 5.35 -11.45 3.40
N GLY A 80 4.57 -12.05 2.48
CA GLY A 80 4.77 -13.42 2.00
C GLY A 80 4.59 -14.47 3.09
N ILE A 81 3.68 -14.22 4.03
CA ILE A 81 3.37 -15.15 5.14
C ILE A 81 2.25 -16.07 4.68
N GLU A 82 2.59 -17.29 4.28
CA GLU A 82 1.59 -18.22 3.75
C GLU A 82 1.95 -19.69 4.00
N TRP A 83 0.93 -20.53 3.99
CA TRP A 83 1.05 -21.99 4.14
C TRP A 83 0.18 -22.68 3.09
N GLN A 84 0.79 -23.65 2.45
CA GLN A 84 0.12 -24.46 1.42
C GLN A 84 -0.85 -25.45 2.05
N GLN A 85 -2.00 -25.64 1.40
CA GLN A 85 -2.97 -26.67 1.80
C GLN A 85 -2.33 -28.05 1.93
N GLY A 86 -2.84 -28.85 2.86
CA GLY A 86 -2.34 -30.21 3.10
C GLY A 86 -1.05 -30.31 3.91
N THR A 87 -0.38 -29.18 4.22
CA THR A 87 0.80 -29.16 5.09
C THR A 87 0.43 -29.23 6.57
N PRO A 88 1.28 -29.80 7.44
CA PRO A 88 1.04 -29.80 8.89
C PRO A 88 0.84 -28.40 9.48
N GLU A 89 1.57 -27.41 8.96
CA GLU A 89 1.50 -26.01 9.38
C GLU A 89 0.15 -25.39 9.03
N ALA A 90 -0.37 -25.64 7.81
CA ALA A 90 -1.69 -25.20 7.40
C ALA A 90 -2.79 -25.83 8.27
N GLN A 91 -2.67 -27.10 8.62
CA GLN A 91 -3.60 -27.81 9.51
C GLN A 91 -3.54 -27.25 10.94
N LYS A 92 -2.33 -26.94 11.45
CA LYS A 92 -2.15 -26.31 12.75
C LYS A 92 -2.81 -24.93 12.81
N LEU A 93 -2.62 -24.11 11.75
CA LEU A 93 -3.25 -22.81 11.65
C LEU A 93 -4.77 -22.93 11.55
N LEU A 94 -5.29 -23.86 10.74
CA LEU A 94 -6.71 -24.12 10.63
C LEU A 94 -7.33 -24.46 12.00
N LYS A 95 -6.70 -25.36 12.74
CA LYS A 95 -7.13 -25.78 14.08
C LYS A 95 -7.17 -24.57 15.02
N PHE A 96 -6.11 -23.77 15.06
CA PHE A 96 -6.06 -22.54 15.87
C PHE A 96 -7.19 -21.58 15.51
N LEU A 97 -7.40 -21.30 14.23
CA LEU A 97 -8.46 -20.40 13.77
C LEU A 97 -9.86 -20.90 14.13
N THR A 98 -10.11 -22.21 14.00
CA THR A 98 -11.45 -22.78 14.23
C THR A 98 -11.76 -23.06 15.70
N GLU A 99 -10.81 -23.64 16.44
CA GLU A 99 -11.03 -24.07 17.83
C GLU A 99 -10.77 -22.95 18.84
N GLU A 100 -9.71 -22.15 18.65
CA GLU A 100 -9.33 -21.11 19.59
C GLU A 100 -9.90 -19.73 19.22
N MET A 101 -9.88 -19.38 17.93
CA MET A 101 -10.41 -18.08 17.45
C MET A 101 -11.89 -18.13 17.05
N GLY A 102 -12.51 -19.31 17.02
CA GLY A 102 -13.94 -19.48 16.71
C GLY A 102 -14.30 -19.11 15.26
N VAL A 103 -13.36 -19.15 14.32
CA VAL A 103 -13.59 -18.81 12.91
C VAL A 103 -14.46 -19.88 12.25
N LYS A 104 -15.65 -19.51 11.78
CA LYS A 104 -16.61 -20.41 11.09
C LYS A 104 -16.75 -20.13 9.58
N LYS A 105 -16.01 -19.16 9.05
CA LYS A 105 -16.21 -18.66 7.69
C LYS A 105 -15.30 -19.31 6.63
N ILE A 106 -14.48 -20.28 7.01
CA ILE A 106 -13.62 -21.00 6.07
C ILE A 106 -14.49 -22.01 5.35
N ARG A 107 -14.77 -21.78 4.08
CA ARG A 107 -15.77 -22.55 3.32
C ARG A 107 -15.30 -23.99 3.01
N PHE A 108 -14.03 -24.17 2.71
CA PHE A 108 -13.42 -25.45 2.35
C PHE A 108 -12.15 -25.69 3.18
N PRO A 109 -12.29 -25.97 4.49
CA PRO A 109 -11.16 -25.99 5.42
C PRO A 109 -10.05 -26.97 5.02
N GLU A 110 -10.43 -28.18 4.59
CA GLU A 110 -9.47 -29.26 4.27
C GLU A 110 -8.58 -28.99 3.06
N THR A 111 -9.03 -28.11 2.16
CA THR A 111 -8.35 -27.81 0.89
C THR A 111 -7.93 -26.34 0.77
N SER A 112 -8.00 -25.59 1.86
CA SER A 112 -7.60 -24.19 1.86
C SER A 112 -6.12 -24.02 2.15
N SER A 113 -5.43 -23.21 1.36
CA SER A 113 -4.18 -22.56 1.73
C SER A 113 -4.47 -21.30 2.54
N PHE A 114 -3.54 -20.88 3.38
CA PHE A 114 -3.72 -19.72 4.25
C PHE A 114 -2.62 -18.70 4.03
N GLY A 115 -2.99 -17.42 4.05
CA GLY A 115 -2.06 -16.30 4.04
C GLY A 115 -2.42 -15.27 5.09
N ILE A 116 -1.42 -14.67 5.72
CA ILE A 116 -1.59 -13.57 6.68
C ILE A 116 -1.19 -12.27 6.01
N LYS A 117 -2.09 -11.29 6.13
CA LYS A 117 -1.95 -9.93 5.62
C LYS A 117 -1.77 -8.97 6.80
N PRO A 118 -0.53 -8.71 7.26
CA PRO A 118 -0.28 -7.72 8.30
C PRO A 118 -0.34 -6.30 7.72
N VAL A 119 -0.99 -5.40 8.42
CA VAL A 119 -0.99 -3.95 8.12
C VAL A 119 -0.80 -3.23 9.45
N SER A 120 0.27 -2.45 9.58
CA SER A 120 0.62 -1.75 10.80
C SER A 120 0.36 -0.24 10.72
N VAL A 121 0.33 0.39 11.90
CA VAL A 121 0.27 1.86 12.01
C VAL A 121 1.52 2.47 11.39
N GLU A 122 2.69 1.97 11.79
CA GLU A 122 4.00 2.48 11.36
C GLU A 122 4.21 2.34 9.86
N GLY A 123 3.87 1.17 9.30
CA GLY A 123 3.96 0.92 7.85
C GLY A 123 3.02 1.83 7.06
N THR A 124 1.79 2.01 7.55
CA THR A 124 0.82 2.94 6.96
C THR A 124 1.31 4.38 7.02
N GLU A 125 1.71 4.84 8.20
CA GLU A 125 2.11 6.23 8.40
C GLU A 125 3.32 6.61 7.55
N ARG A 126 4.35 5.77 7.47
CA ARG A 126 5.54 6.06 6.65
C ARG A 126 5.22 6.15 5.15
N LEU A 127 4.33 5.29 4.63
CA LEU A 127 3.90 5.34 3.25
C LEU A 127 3.07 6.59 2.94
N VAL A 128 2.08 6.89 3.79
CA VAL A 128 1.18 8.04 3.61
C VAL A 128 1.96 9.36 3.78
N ARG A 129 2.86 9.43 4.76
CA ARG A 129 3.75 10.59 4.94
C ARG A 129 4.56 10.87 3.68
N ALA A 130 5.22 9.86 3.12
CA ALA A 130 6.00 10.00 1.90
C ALA A 130 5.14 10.49 0.71
N ALA A 131 3.88 10.04 0.61
CA ALA A 131 2.96 10.49 -0.43
C ALA A 131 2.51 11.95 -0.25
N ILE A 132 2.24 12.37 0.99
CA ILE A 132 1.84 13.75 1.30
C ILE A 132 3.03 14.70 1.07
N GLU A 133 4.21 14.38 1.59
CA GLU A 133 5.43 15.17 1.39
C GLU A 133 5.75 15.32 -0.10
N TYR A 134 5.61 14.26 -0.88
CA TYR A 134 5.78 14.32 -2.33
C TYR A 134 4.75 15.23 -2.99
N ALA A 135 3.49 15.16 -2.58
CA ALA A 135 2.44 16.01 -3.11
C ALA A 135 2.69 17.49 -2.78
N ILE A 136 3.14 17.80 -1.57
CA ILE A 136 3.52 19.15 -1.16
C ILE A 136 4.71 19.65 -1.99
N LEU A 137 5.78 18.87 -2.08
CA LEU A 137 6.99 19.24 -2.82
C LEU A 137 6.72 19.51 -4.30
N HIS A 138 5.84 18.73 -4.91
CA HIS A 138 5.49 18.83 -6.33
C HIS A 138 4.22 19.63 -6.61
N GLN A 139 3.63 20.28 -5.59
CA GLN A 139 2.42 21.08 -5.68
C GLN A 139 1.26 20.33 -6.35
N LEU A 140 1.08 19.05 -5.99
CA LEU A 140 0.00 18.22 -6.49
C LEU A 140 -1.31 18.53 -5.74
N PRO A 141 -2.47 18.45 -6.41
CA PRO A 141 -3.74 18.87 -5.83
C PRO A 141 -4.32 17.94 -4.79
N SER A 142 -3.93 16.65 -4.80
CA SER A 142 -4.54 15.68 -3.91
C SER A 142 -3.69 14.44 -3.68
N VAL A 143 -3.95 13.76 -2.56
CA VAL A 143 -3.50 12.40 -2.25
C VAL A 143 -4.74 11.54 -2.02
N THR A 144 -4.86 10.41 -2.71
CA THR A 144 -6.01 9.50 -2.56
C THR A 144 -5.57 8.23 -1.84
N LEU A 145 -6.16 7.95 -0.70
CA LEU A 145 -5.97 6.70 0.03
C LEU A 145 -6.84 5.60 -0.58
N VAL A 146 -6.22 4.64 -1.27
CA VAL A 146 -6.92 3.53 -1.94
C VAL A 146 -6.92 2.32 -1.03
N HIS A 147 -8.10 1.84 -0.66
CA HIS A 147 -8.26 0.75 0.30
C HIS A 147 -9.58 -0.02 0.09
N LYS A 148 -9.69 -1.22 0.67
CA LYS A 148 -10.90 -2.06 0.67
C LYS A 148 -11.51 -2.19 2.09
N GLY A 149 -11.56 -1.09 2.84
CA GLY A 149 -11.99 -1.04 4.24
C GLY A 149 -13.47 -1.39 4.49
N ASN A 150 -14.31 -1.46 3.45
CA ASN A 150 -15.68 -1.94 3.58
C ASN A 150 -15.74 -3.46 3.81
N ILE A 151 -14.74 -4.23 3.40
CA ILE A 151 -14.61 -5.68 3.60
C ILE A 151 -13.62 -5.99 4.72
N MET A 152 -12.38 -5.49 4.62
CA MET A 152 -11.30 -5.71 5.58
C MET A 152 -11.19 -4.51 6.53
N LYS A 153 -12.08 -4.48 7.53
CA LYS A 153 -12.30 -3.29 8.37
C LYS A 153 -11.11 -2.92 9.26
N PHE A 154 -10.29 -3.88 9.66
CA PHE A 154 -9.19 -3.65 10.61
C PHE A 154 -7.83 -3.48 9.92
N THR A 155 -7.59 -4.11 8.77
CA THR A 155 -6.39 -3.91 7.96
C THR A 155 -6.57 -2.73 7.00
N GLU A 156 -7.39 -2.87 5.98
CA GLU A 156 -7.67 -1.82 5.00
C GLU A 156 -8.35 -0.59 5.61
N GLY A 157 -9.31 -0.81 6.51
CA GLY A 157 -9.96 0.28 7.25
C GLY A 157 -9.01 0.95 8.23
N GLY A 158 -8.09 0.19 8.84
CA GLY A 158 -6.99 0.72 9.65
C GLY A 158 -6.10 1.63 8.83
N PHE A 159 -5.62 1.17 7.67
CA PHE A 159 -4.84 1.98 6.73
C PHE A 159 -5.50 3.35 6.46
N LYS A 160 -6.79 3.35 6.13
CA LYS A 160 -7.54 4.59 5.94
C LYS A 160 -7.50 5.49 7.18
N LEU A 161 -7.87 4.94 8.35
CA LEU A 161 -8.00 5.73 9.58
C LEU A 161 -6.66 6.30 10.04
N TRP A 162 -5.60 5.51 10.00
CA TRP A 162 -4.26 5.94 10.38
C TRP A 162 -3.69 6.95 9.39
N GLY A 163 -3.99 6.79 8.08
CA GLY A 163 -3.58 7.76 7.07
C GLY A 163 -4.23 9.14 7.27
N TYR A 164 -5.53 9.20 7.58
CA TYR A 164 -6.19 10.47 7.93
C TYR A 164 -5.68 11.05 9.24
N ALA A 165 -5.50 10.23 10.27
CA ALA A 165 -4.96 10.68 11.55
C ALA A 165 -3.56 11.27 11.42
N LEU A 166 -2.71 10.68 10.58
CA LEU A 166 -1.40 11.23 10.23
C LEU A 166 -1.52 12.61 9.57
N ALA A 167 -2.38 12.73 8.55
CA ALA A 167 -2.57 13.99 7.84
C ALA A 167 -3.03 15.10 8.79
N GLU A 168 -3.97 14.82 9.67
CA GLU A 168 -4.48 15.78 10.66
C GLU A 168 -3.45 16.12 11.74
N ARG A 169 -2.57 15.19 12.10
CA ARG A 169 -1.54 15.39 13.13
C ARG A 169 -0.32 16.14 12.61
N GLU A 170 0.17 15.80 11.41
CA GLU A 170 1.45 16.28 10.91
C GLU A 170 1.34 17.32 9.78
N PHE A 171 0.20 17.37 9.10
CA PHE A 171 0.01 18.21 7.92
C PHE A 171 -1.28 19.05 7.96
N ALA A 172 -1.79 19.33 9.15
CA ALA A 172 -3.07 20.04 9.34
C ALA A 172 -3.17 21.37 8.58
N ASP A 173 -2.06 22.13 8.51
CA ASP A 173 -2.01 23.43 7.85
C ASP A 173 -1.86 23.34 6.31
N LEU A 174 -1.56 22.15 5.79
CA LEU A 174 -1.21 21.92 4.39
C LEU A 174 -2.19 20.97 3.68
N THR A 175 -3.02 20.27 4.43
CA THR A 175 -3.94 19.26 3.91
C THR A 175 -5.37 19.51 4.38
N PHE A 176 -6.33 19.03 3.58
CA PHE A 176 -7.74 19.05 3.91
C PHE A 176 -8.32 17.65 3.73
N THR A 177 -8.70 17.02 4.84
CA THR A 177 -9.13 15.61 4.85
C THR A 177 -10.62 15.46 4.52
N TRP A 178 -11.01 14.29 3.98
CA TRP A 178 -12.41 13.97 3.74
C TRP A 178 -13.29 14.05 5.01
N PRO A 179 -12.85 13.61 6.19
CA PRO A 179 -13.60 13.84 7.44
C PRO A 179 -13.87 15.31 7.75
N GLN A 180 -12.90 16.19 7.49
CA GLN A 180 -13.08 17.65 7.65
C GLN A 180 -14.12 18.20 6.66
N TYR A 181 -14.07 17.75 5.39
CA TYR A 181 -15.07 18.08 4.39
C TYR A 181 -16.47 17.69 4.82
N GLU A 182 -16.69 16.45 5.21
CA GLU A 182 -17.99 15.93 5.64
C GLU A 182 -18.52 16.67 6.88
N LYS A 183 -17.65 17.05 7.80
CA LYS A 183 -18.01 17.85 8.96
C LYS A 183 -18.55 19.23 8.55
N ILE A 184 -17.82 19.96 7.72
CA ILE A 184 -18.24 21.29 7.23
C ILE A 184 -19.53 21.16 6.41
N LYS A 185 -19.62 20.16 5.55
CA LYS A 185 -20.82 19.91 4.74
C LYS A 185 -22.05 19.68 5.60
N LYS A 186 -21.91 18.95 6.71
CA LYS A 186 -23.01 18.68 7.66
C LYS A 186 -23.41 19.92 8.45
N GLU A 187 -22.45 20.75 8.85
CA GLU A 187 -22.67 21.89 9.73
C GLU A 187 -23.06 23.18 8.97
N GLN A 188 -22.50 23.39 7.77
CA GLN A 188 -22.54 24.64 7.02
C GLN A 188 -23.02 24.49 5.57
N GLY A 189 -23.24 23.28 5.10
CA GLY A 189 -23.67 22.97 3.74
C GLY A 189 -22.52 22.69 2.76
N GLU A 190 -22.90 22.20 1.57
CA GLU A 190 -21.95 21.72 0.57
C GLU A 190 -21.11 22.85 -0.07
N GLU A 191 -21.71 24.03 -0.25
CA GLU A 191 -21.03 25.21 -0.79
C GLU A 191 -19.89 25.67 0.12
N ALA A 192 -20.12 25.71 1.42
CA ALA A 192 -19.08 26.02 2.41
C ALA A 192 -17.95 24.99 2.42
N ALA A 193 -18.31 23.69 2.35
CA ALA A 193 -17.32 22.62 2.26
C ALA A 193 -16.47 22.71 0.99
N ASN A 194 -17.06 23.01 -0.16
CA ASN A 194 -16.35 23.21 -1.42
C ASN A 194 -15.43 24.44 -1.38
N THR A 195 -15.84 25.51 -0.72
CA THR A 195 -15.01 26.71 -0.55
C THR A 195 -13.79 26.43 0.33
N ALA A 196 -13.92 25.54 1.32
CA ALA A 196 -12.83 25.15 2.20
C ALA A 196 -11.75 24.28 1.51
N LEU A 197 -12.01 23.75 0.30
CA LEU A 197 -11.07 22.92 -0.48
C LEU A 197 -9.92 23.74 -1.08
N SER A 198 -9.19 24.51 -0.28
CA SER A 198 -8.06 25.33 -0.73
C SER A 198 -6.69 24.68 -0.54
N LEU A 199 -6.62 23.57 0.21
CA LEU A 199 -5.42 22.83 0.52
C LEU A 199 -5.34 21.51 -0.28
N ILE A 200 -4.26 20.74 -0.09
CA ILE A 200 -4.13 19.40 -0.67
C ILE A 200 -5.23 18.50 -0.10
N HIS A 201 -6.04 17.93 -0.97
CA HIS A 201 -7.13 17.04 -0.56
C HIS A 201 -6.62 15.63 -0.25
N ILE A 202 -7.12 15.01 0.81
CA ILE A 202 -6.85 13.62 1.17
C ILE A 202 -8.16 12.87 1.36
#